data_348b032d1f87a4c0da66373575d1a0c8
#
_entry.id   348b032d1f87a4c0da66373575d1a0c8
#
_cell.length_a   1.000
_cell.length_b   1.000
_cell.length_c   1.000
_cell.angle_alpha   90.00
_cell.angle_beta   90.00
_cell.angle_gamma   90.00
#
_symmetry.space_group_name_H-M   'P 1'
#
loop_
_entity.id
_entity.type
_entity.pdbx_description
1 polymer ?
#
loop_
_entity_poly.entity_id
_entity_poly.type
_entity_poly.pdbx_seq_one_letter_code
_entity_poly.pdbx_strand_id
1 'polypeptide(L)'
;MKQKCCSLQRALLILIVICSALPAFSYSYDFCLNGIYFNITGKNTLSVTRGTTNYTDHVVIPKNVTYGGVTYTVTAIDHWGFWECTRLLGVYLPSTVTEIGEYAFGHCRRLTTVGFSNNITHIGDAAFANCTSLNNIQLPSKLTSISEATFSNCVSLTDVTIPNAVTTIGDYAFSYCENLSTVTIGSSVKTIGIGSFALCTGLTNINIPQSVTEIKDWAFDSCSGLTSLVVPSSVSSIGYQAFQGCTRLKEVTIGNNVTAIGSKAFDQCNALQSVTCEGNVPPTIENGNCFTWTCYVHATLKVPNEALTSYKSADCWKRFVNIQEMGGVTHGDMDSDGKINITDVTLLIDLLLGSEPADVHQPLAGDTDLDGKVNITDVTILIDQLLNSTN
;
A
#
# COMPACT_ATOMS: atom_id res chain seq x y z
N MET A 1 7.51 -8.20 -27.54
CA MET A 1 7.30 -6.76 -27.23
C MET A 1 5.86 -6.24 -27.35
N LYS A 2 4.87 -7.03 -27.79
CA LYS A 2 3.46 -6.60 -27.93
C LYS A 2 2.52 -7.04 -26.77
N GLN A 3 3.00 -7.77 -25.79
CA GLN A 3 2.15 -8.38 -24.77
C GLN A 3 2.06 -7.63 -23.43
N LYS A 4 2.98 -6.71 -23.13
CA LYS A 4 3.05 -5.99 -21.85
C LYS A 4 2.42 -4.57 -21.84
N CYS A 5 2.03 -4.03 -23.01
CA CYS A 5 1.29 -2.77 -23.08
C CYS A 5 -0.21 -2.91 -22.73
N CYS A 6 -0.63 -4.13 -22.41
CA CYS A 6 -2.04 -4.53 -22.34
C CYS A 6 -2.69 -4.40 -20.95
N SER A 7 -1.95 -4.09 -19.88
CA SER A 7 -2.51 -4.19 -18.53
C SER A 7 -3.10 -2.87 -18.02
N LEU A 8 -2.46 -1.72 -18.26
CA LEU A 8 -3.12 -0.42 -18.01
C LEU A 8 -4.28 -0.22 -19.00
N GLN A 9 -4.10 -0.63 -20.28
CA GLN A 9 -5.20 -0.72 -21.23
C GLN A 9 -6.23 -1.78 -20.83
N ARG A 10 -5.86 -2.87 -20.12
CA ARG A 10 -6.82 -3.83 -19.58
C ARG A 10 -7.53 -3.30 -18.33
N ALA A 11 -6.87 -2.57 -17.44
CA ALA A 11 -7.54 -1.88 -16.34
C ALA A 11 -8.49 -0.80 -16.88
N LEU A 12 -8.07 -0.03 -17.89
CA LEU A 12 -8.93 0.89 -18.62
C LEU A 12 -9.99 0.14 -19.44
N LEU A 13 -9.67 -1.02 -20.05
CA LEU A 13 -10.61 -1.88 -20.75
C LEU A 13 -11.55 -2.62 -19.79
N ILE A 14 -11.11 -3.04 -18.61
CA ILE A 14 -11.98 -3.59 -17.56
C ILE A 14 -12.95 -2.48 -17.12
N LEU A 15 -12.50 -1.24 -16.93
CA LEU A 15 -13.39 -0.11 -16.68
C LEU A 15 -14.31 0.20 -17.89
N ILE A 16 -13.86 0.04 -19.13
CA ILE A 16 -14.60 0.36 -20.37
C ILE A 16 -15.43 -0.85 -20.82
N VAL A 17 -14.97 -2.07 -20.70
CA VAL A 17 -15.70 -3.30 -21.08
C VAL A 17 -16.85 -3.60 -20.10
N ILE A 18 -16.70 -3.24 -18.83
CA ILE A 18 -17.82 -3.29 -17.87
C ILE A 18 -18.91 -2.26 -18.26
N CYS A 19 -18.58 -1.18 -18.97
CA CYS A 19 -19.57 -0.18 -19.46
C CYS A 19 -20.30 -0.59 -20.76
N SER A 20 -19.81 -1.56 -21.55
CA SER A 20 -20.34 -1.82 -22.90
C SER A 20 -20.98 -3.19 -23.13
N ALA A 21 -20.89 -4.11 -22.18
CA ALA A 21 -21.52 -5.41 -22.28
C ALA A 21 -22.28 -5.74 -20.98
N LEU A 22 -23.30 -4.93 -20.67
CA LEU A 22 -24.26 -5.35 -19.63
C LEU A 22 -25.06 -6.52 -20.23
N PRO A 23 -24.95 -7.75 -19.65
CA PRO A 23 -25.99 -8.72 -19.90
C PRO A 23 -27.31 -8.08 -19.48
N ALA A 24 -28.39 -8.34 -20.19
CA ALA A 24 -29.72 -8.00 -19.73
C ALA A 24 -29.93 -8.73 -18.39
N PHE A 25 -29.65 -8.02 -17.27
CA PHE A 25 -29.86 -8.60 -15.95
C PHE A 25 -31.34 -8.86 -15.78
N SER A 26 -31.72 -10.12 -15.79
CA SER A 26 -32.98 -10.55 -15.20
C SER A 26 -32.84 -10.36 -13.68
N TYR A 27 -33.47 -9.31 -13.14
CA TYR A 27 -33.52 -9.12 -11.69
C TYR A 27 -34.30 -10.28 -11.07
N SER A 28 -33.57 -11.18 -10.37
CA SER A 28 -34.15 -12.27 -9.63
C SER A 28 -34.10 -11.92 -8.14
N TYR A 29 -35.26 -11.83 -7.52
CA TYR A 29 -35.41 -11.73 -6.08
C TYR A 29 -36.61 -12.54 -5.63
N ASP A 30 -36.56 -13.06 -4.40
CA ASP A 30 -37.67 -13.89 -3.88
C ASP A 30 -38.83 -13.03 -3.41
N PHE A 31 -38.55 -11.90 -2.78
CA PHE A 31 -39.59 -10.96 -2.34
C PHE A 31 -39.04 -9.53 -2.11
N CYS A 32 -39.97 -8.60 -2.01
CA CYS A 32 -39.66 -7.19 -1.64
C CYS A 32 -40.48 -6.82 -0.40
N LEU A 33 -39.84 -6.17 0.58
CA LEU A 33 -40.51 -5.65 1.76
C LEU A 33 -39.94 -4.23 2.06
N ASN A 34 -40.84 -3.28 2.22
CA ASN A 34 -40.50 -1.87 2.49
C ASN A 34 -39.49 -1.28 1.50
N GLY A 35 -39.56 -1.68 0.23
CA GLY A 35 -38.66 -1.21 -0.83
C GLY A 35 -37.29 -1.85 -0.85
N ILE A 36 -37.04 -2.85 0.01
CA ILE A 36 -35.80 -3.65 0.01
C ILE A 36 -36.11 -5.01 -0.60
N TYR A 37 -35.25 -5.44 -1.53
CA TYR A 37 -35.37 -6.70 -2.24
C TYR A 37 -34.47 -7.75 -1.59
N PHE A 38 -34.99 -8.97 -1.42
CA PHE A 38 -34.31 -10.04 -0.71
C PHE A 38 -34.29 -11.34 -1.48
N ASN A 39 -33.19 -12.09 -1.33
CA ASN A 39 -33.06 -13.49 -1.70
C ASN A 39 -32.97 -14.38 -0.46
N ILE A 40 -33.65 -15.52 -0.47
CA ILE A 40 -33.57 -16.52 0.58
C ILE A 40 -32.31 -17.34 0.32
N THR A 41 -31.31 -17.21 1.19
CA THR A 41 -29.99 -17.88 1.05
C THR A 41 -29.88 -19.16 1.87
N GLY A 42 -30.85 -19.42 2.73
CA GLY A 42 -30.87 -20.59 3.59
C GLY A 42 -32.15 -20.71 4.38
N LYS A 43 -32.22 -21.67 5.30
CA LYS A 43 -33.44 -21.95 6.07
C LYS A 43 -34.01 -20.70 6.78
N ASN A 44 -33.15 -19.85 7.33
CA ASN A 44 -33.53 -18.63 8.08
C ASN A 44 -32.58 -17.46 7.76
N THR A 45 -31.97 -17.42 6.56
CA THR A 45 -31.03 -16.37 6.16
C THR A 45 -31.44 -15.71 4.87
N LEU A 46 -31.13 -14.41 4.76
CA LEU A 46 -31.37 -13.59 3.58
C LEU A 46 -30.11 -12.85 3.17
N SER A 47 -30.04 -12.56 1.89
CA SER A 47 -29.21 -11.49 1.35
C SER A 47 -30.09 -10.34 0.83
N VAL A 48 -29.53 -9.13 0.82
CA VAL A 48 -30.13 -7.96 0.13
C VAL A 48 -29.65 -7.96 -1.30
N THR A 49 -30.57 -7.83 -2.23
CA THR A 49 -30.27 -7.89 -3.66
C THR A 49 -30.85 -6.70 -4.41
N ARG A 50 -30.56 -6.60 -5.70
CA ARG A 50 -31.11 -5.59 -6.58
C ARG A 50 -32.51 -6.01 -7.05
N GLY A 51 -33.40 -5.03 -7.15
CA GLY A 51 -34.76 -5.22 -7.66
C GLY A 51 -35.04 -4.39 -8.89
N THR A 52 -36.33 -4.28 -9.21
CA THR A 52 -36.83 -3.53 -10.38
C THR A 52 -36.69 -2.02 -10.24
N THR A 53 -36.50 -1.51 -9.03
CA THR A 53 -36.28 -0.09 -8.76
C THR A 53 -34.94 0.10 -8.03
N ASN A 54 -34.21 1.16 -8.41
CA ASN A 54 -32.95 1.49 -7.76
C ASN A 54 -33.19 2.08 -6.36
N TYR A 55 -32.34 1.69 -5.42
CA TYR A 55 -32.29 2.30 -4.11
C TYR A 55 -31.87 3.77 -4.17
N THR A 56 -32.46 4.61 -3.33
CA THR A 56 -32.19 6.05 -3.25
C THR A 56 -32.00 6.49 -1.81
N ASP A 57 -31.41 7.66 -1.64
CA ASP A 57 -31.25 8.32 -0.34
C ASP A 57 -30.49 7.45 0.68
N HIS A 58 -31.01 7.28 1.88
CA HIS A 58 -30.39 6.45 2.92
C HIS A 58 -31.20 5.17 3.10
N VAL A 59 -30.51 4.04 3.02
CA VAL A 59 -31.10 2.71 3.23
C VAL A 59 -30.59 2.12 4.54
N VAL A 60 -31.50 1.77 5.43
CA VAL A 60 -31.19 1.04 6.66
C VAL A 60 -31.61 -0.42 6.47
N ILE A 61 -30.66 -1.32 6.43
CA ILE A 61 -30.91 -2.76 6.27
C ILE A 61 -31.36 -3.33 7.62
N PRO A 62 -32.53 -3.96 7.70
CA PRO A 62 -33.01 -4.56 8.94
C PRO A 62 -32.21 -5.81 9.30
N LYS A 63 -32.01 -6.04 10.60
CA LYS A 63 -31.36 -7.26 11.08
C LYS A 63 -32.20 -8.51 10.76
N ASN A 64 -33.52 -8.43 10.98
CA ASN A 64 -34.46 -9.53 10.78
C ASN A 64 -35.63 -9.08 9.91
N VAL A 65 -36.15 -9.98 9.11
CA VAL A 65 -37.30 -9.80 8.22
C VAL A 65 -38.25 -10.97 8.38
N THR A 66 -39.54 -10.72 8.55
CA THR A 66 -40.57 -11.79 8.59
C THR A 66 -41.31 -11.83 7.24
N TYR A 67 -41.28 -12.96 6.59
CA TYR A 67 -41.95 -13.22 5.31
C TYR A 67 -42.57 -14.62 5.29
N GLY A 68 -43.83 -14.77 4.89
CA GLY A 68 -44.51 -16.04 4.84
C GLY A 68 -44.60 -16.77 6.19
N GLY A 69 -44.62 -16.02 7.34
CA GLY A 69 -44.66 -16.57 8.69
C GLY A 69 -43.28 -17.04 9.20
N VAL A 70 -42.21 -16.91 8.41
CA VAL A 70 -40.83 -17.25 8.80
C VAL A 70 -40.07 -15.97 9.10
N THR A 71 -39.30 -15.95 10.19
CA THR A 71 -38.38 -14.86 10.51
C THR A 71 -36.99 -15.24 10.03
N TYR A 72 -36.46 -14.40 9.15
CA TYR A 72 -35.13 -14.52 8.54
C TYR A 72 -34.18 -13.49 9.11
N THR A 73 -32.90 -13.81 9.13
CA THR A 73 -31.79 -12.89 9.48
C THR A 73 -31.07 -12.47 8.19
N VAL A 74 -30.82 -11.18 8.02
CA VAL A 74 -30.04 -10.65 6.92
C VAL A 74 -28.55 -10.84 7.21
N THR A 75 -27.85 -11.59 6.36
CA THR A 75 -26.45 -11.99 6.59
C THR A 75 -25.48 -11.52 5.50
N ALA A 76 -25.98 -11.09 4.34
CA ALA A 76 -25.15 -10.68 3.21
C ALA A 76 -25.79 -9.56 2.37
N ILE A 77 -24.94 -8.87 1.63
CA ILE A 77 -25.35 -8.09 0.46
C ILE A 77 -24.92 -8.90 -0.77
N ASP A 78 -25.83 -9.17 -1.69
CA ASP A 78 -25.56 -9.96 -2.89
C ASP A 78 -24.59 -9.28 -3.85
N HIS A 79 -24.01 -10.06 -4.74
CA HIS A 79 -23.34 -9.54 -5.94
C HIS A 79 -24.28 -8.57 -6.67
N TRP A 80 -23.80 -7.41 -7.04
CA TRP A 80 -24.56 -6.36 -7.72
C TRP A 80 -25.75 -5.78 -6.94
N GLY A 81 -25.88 -6.07 -5.63
CA GLY A 81 -27.07 -5.78 -4.82
C GLY A 81 -27.54 -4.31 -4.88
N PHE A 82 -26.62 -3.36 -4.95
CA PHE A 82 -26.90 -1.93 -5.11
C PHE A 82 -26.21 -1.34 -6.37
N TRP A 83 -25.82 -2.18 -7.32
CA TRP A 83 -25.15 -1.73 -8.54
C TRP A 83 -25.89 -0.59 -9.24
N GLU A 84 -25.13 0.49 -9.61
CA GLU A 84 -25.69 1.67 -10.27
C GLU A 84 -26.83 2.37 -9.52
N CYS A 85 -26.94 2.21 -8.23
CA CYS A 85 -27.86 3.01 -7.43
C CYS A 85 -27.33 4.44 -7.29
N THR A 86 -27.34 5.18 -8.43
CA THR A 86 -26.70 6.50 -8.58
C THR A 86 -27.31 7.61 -7.72
N ARG A 87 -28.46 7.36 -7.06
CA ARG A 87 -29.11 8.28 -6.13
C ARG A 87 -28.98 7.87 -4.68
N LEU A 88 -28.33 6.71 -4.40
CA LEU A 88 -28.04 6.22 -3.05
C LEU A 88 -27.02 7.13 -2.37
N LEU A 89 -27.34 7.63 -1.17
CA LEU A 89 -26.48 8.52 -0.39
C LEU A 89 -25.77 7.77 0.74
N GLY A 90 -26.45 6.79 1.36
CA GLY A 90 -25.88 6.03 2.46
C GLY A 90 -26.54 4.68 2.66
N VAL A 91 -25.78 3.72 3.22
CA VAL A 91 -26.29 2.40 3.63
C VAL A 91 -25.79 2.09 5.02
N TYR A 92 -26.70 1.60 5.88
CA TYR A 92 -26.40 1.16 7.23
C TYR A 92 -26.67 -0.34 7.33
N LEU A 93 -25.61 -1.10 7.60
CA LEU A 93 -25.64 -2.57 7.64
C LEU A 93 -25.82 -3.05 9.10
N PRO A 94 -26.70 -4.03 9.36
CA PRO A 94 -26.84 -4.62 10.68
C PRO A 94 -25.62 -5.49 11.03
N SER A 95 -25.43 -5.72 12.34
CA SER A 95 -24.31 -6.53 12.84
C SER A 95 -24.32 -8.01 12.40
N THR A 96 -25.40 -8.45 11.77
CA THR A 96 -25.54 -9.82 11.23
C THR A 96 -24.97 -9.97 9.83
N VAL A 97 -24.71 -8.87 9.11
CA VAL A 97 -24.05 -8.92 7.80
C VAL A 97 -22.56 -9.23 7.99
N THR A 98 -22.12 -10.29 7.37
CA THR A 98 -20.73 -10.78 7.41
C THR A 98 -20.04 -10.72 6.04
N GLU A 99 -20.82 -10.52 4.97
CA GLU A 99 -20.33 -10.57 3.59
C GLU A 99 -20.96 -9.49 2.72
N ILE A 100 -20.16 -8.87 1.87
CA ILE A 100 -20.58 -7.96 0.80
C ILE A 100 -20.06 -8.54 -0.50
N GLY A 101 -20.96 -8.80 -1.44
CA GLY A 101 -20.65 -9.46 -2.71
C GLY A 101 -19.88 -8.56 -3.69
N GLU A 102 -19.44 -9.18 -4.78
CA GLU A 102 -18.77 -8.49 -5.88
C GLU A 102 -19.65 -7.40 -6.47
N TYR A 103 -19.07 -6.24 -6.79
CA TYR A 103 -19.77 -5.09 -7.38
C TYR A 103 -20.99 -4.62 -6.58
N ALA A 104 -21.16 -5.04 -5.32
CA ALA A 104 -22.40 -4.81 -4.54
C ALA A 104 -22.84 -3.35 -4.56
N PHE A 105 -21.92 -2.40 -4.45
CA PHE A 105 -22.17 -0.94 -4.51
C PHE A 105 -21.48 -0.29 -5.72
N GLY A 106 -21.03 -1.07 -6.68
CA GLY A 106 -20.34 -0.54 -7.86
C GLY A 106 -21.17 0.55 -8.55
N HIS A 107 -20.53 1.64 -8.95
CA HIS A 107 -21.15 2.81 -9.60
C HIS A 107 -22.22 3.56 -8.77
N CYS A 108 -22.24 3.39 -7.45
CA CYS A 108 -23.05 4.23 -6.55
C CYS A 108 -22.40 5.60 -6.39
N ARG A 109 -22.44 6.41 -7.45
CA ARG A 109 -21.65 7.65 -7.58
C ARG A 109 -21.96 8.73 -6.54
N ARG A 110 -23.10 8.68 -5.86
CA ARG A 110 -23.50 9.63 -4.80
C ARG A 110 -23.36 9.03 -3.40
N LEU A 111 -22.93 7.78 -3.29
CA LEU A 111 -22.72 7.13 -1.99
C LEU A 111 -21.60 7.84 -1.23
N THR A 112 -21.93 8.39 -0.06
CA THR A 112 -20.99 9.11 0.81
C THR A 112 -20.70 8.36 2.09
N THR A 113 -21.64 7.49 2.53
CA THR A 113 -21.56 6.83 3.84
C THR A 113 -21.91 5.36 3.74
N VAL A 114 -21.07 4.51 4.31
CA VAL A 114 -21.35 3.09 4.54
C VAL A 114 -21.12 2.78 6.01
N GLY A 115 -22.21 2.46 6.72
CA GLY A 115 -22.13 2.03 8.11
C GLY A 115 -21.85 0.53 8.18
N PHE A 116 -20.58 0.16 8.22
CA PHE A 116 -20.14 -1.23 8.40
C PHE A 116 -20.34 -1.69 9.84
N SER A 117 -20.59 -2.99 10.00
CA SER A 117 -20.39 -3.66 11.29
C SER A 117 -18.99 -4.30 11.32
N ASN A 118 -18.40 -4.42 12.51
CA ASN A 118 -17.12 -5.11 12.69
C ASN A 118 -17.20 -6.64 12.45
N ASN A 119 -18.38 -7.16 12.11
CA ASN A 119 -18.54 -8.59 11.80
C ASN A 119 -18.37 -8.93 10.33
N ILE A 120 -18.20 -7.93 9.46
CA ILE A 120 -17.89 -8.18 8.05
C ILE A 120 -16.48 -8.75 7.96
N THR A 121 -16.38 -9.91 7.33
CA THR A 121 -15.12 -10.65 7.11
C THR A 121 -14.71 -10.67 5.65
N HIS A 122 -15.64 -10.37 4.73
CA HIS A 122 -15.39 -10.37 3.30
C HIS A 122 -16.09 -9.20 2.59
N ILE A 123 -15.33 -8.52 1.74
CA ILE A 123 -15.81 -7.52 0.78
C ILE A 123 -15.29 -7.96 -0.58
N GLY A 124 -16.19 -8.24 -1.51
CA GLY A 124 -15.89 -8.81 -2.82
C GLY A 124 -15.21 -7.82 -3.78
N ASP A 125 -14.80 -8.35 -4.93
CA ASP A 125 -14.13 -7.59 -5.97
C ASP A 125 -15.00 -6.43 -6.46
N ALA A 126 -14.38 -5.27 -6.66
CA ALA A 126 -15.01 -4.05 -7.14
C ALA A 126 -16.28 -3.63 -6.34
N ALA A 127 -16.45 -4.09 -5.09
CA ALA A 127 -17.68 -3.88 -4.31
C ALA A 127 -18.06 -2.40 -4.18
N PHE A 128 -17.11 -1.48 -4.17
CA PHE A 128 -17.31 -0.01 -4.12
C PHE A 128 -16.67 0.71 -5.30
N ALA A 129 -16.34 -0.01 -6.37
CA ALA A 129 -15.73 0.60 -7.55
C ALA A 129 -16.62 1.73 -8.11
N ASN A 130 -16.01 2.87 -8.47
CA ASN A 130 -16.70 4.06 -8.99
C ASN A 130 -17.71 4.70 -8.00
N CYS A 131 -17.54 4.52 -6.69
CA CYS A 131 -18.25 5.31 -5.68
C CYS A 131 -17.59 6.68 -5.53
N THR A 132 -17.73 7.53 -6.54
CA THR A 132 -16.94 8.76 -6.70
C THR A 132 -17.18 9.82 -5.63
N SER A 133 -18.26 9.73 -4.83
CA SER A 133 -18.53 10.62 -3.70
C SER A 133 -18.13 10.03 -2.35
N LEU A 134 -17.64 8.78 -2.30
CA LEU A 134 -17.22 8.14 -1.05
C LEU A 134 -15.95 8.82 -0.56
N ASN A 135 -16.06 9.58 0.53
CA ASN A 135 -14.98 10.42 1.02
C ASN A 135 -14.29 9.88 2.28
N ASN A 136 -14.98 9.02 3.03
CA ASN A 136 -14.46 8.38 4.22
C ASN A 136 -15.00 6.95 4.31
N ILE A 137 -14.14 6.02 4.71
CA ILE A 137 -14.55 4.63 4.93
C ILE A 137 -13.79 4.03 6.11
N GLN A 138 -14.53 3.45 7.04
CA GLN A 138 -13.96 2.76 8.19
C GLN A 138 -14.02 1.26 7.94
N LEU A 139 -12.90 0.66 7.55
CA LEU A 139 -12.86 -0.76 7.20
C LEU A 139 -13.07 -1.65 8.44
N PRO A 140 -13.87 -2.73 8.32
CA PRO A 140 -14.08 -3.69 9.39
C PRO A 140 -12.79 -4.35 9.86
N SER A 141 -12.58 -4.42 11.17
CA SER A 141 -11.34 -4.95 11.76
C SER A 141 -11.10 -6.45 11.55
N LYS A 142 -12.13 -7.19 11.12
CA LYS A 142 -12.05 -8.63 10.82
C LYS A 142 -11.73 -8.95 9.36
N LEU A 143 -11.57 -7.94 8.49
CA LEU A 143 -11.14 -8.18 7.11
C LEU A 143 -9.74 -8.78 7.10
N THR A 144 -9.55 -9.83 6.30
CA THR A 144 -8.27 -10.51 6.11
C THR A 144 -7.60 -10.17 4.78
N SER A 145 -8.35 -9.58 3.86
CA SER A 145 -7.85 -9.07 2.57
C SER A 145 -8.69 -7.88 2.09
N ILE A 146 -8.09 -7.02 1.29
CA ILE A 146 -8.81 -6.08 0.42
C ILE A 146 -8.83 -6.74 -0.96
N SER A 147 -10.02 -6.97 -1.51
CA SER A 147 -10.20 -7.68 -2.80
C SER A 147 -9.83 -6.80 -4.00
N GLU A 148 -9.78 -7.41 -5.20
CA GLU A 148 -9.46 -6.70 -6.45
C GLU A 148 -10.41 -5.52 -6.69
N ALA A 149 -9.86 -4.37 -7.06
CA ALA A 149 -10.58 -3.16 -7.45
C ALA A 149 -11.64 -2.68 -6.44
N THR A 150 -11.63 -3.17 -5.19
CA THR A 150 -12.70 -2.93 -4.19
C THR A 150 -13.09 -1.44 -4.10
N PHE A 151 -12.13 -0.53 -4.08
CA PHE A 151 -12.33 0.94 -3.99
C PHE A 151 -11.79 1.67 -5.22
N SER A 152 -11.64 0.99 -6.34
CA SER A 152 -11.14 1.62 -7.57
C SER A 152 -12.02 2.81 -7.97
N ASN A 153 -11.37 3.93 -8.31
CA ASN A 153 -12.03 5.18 -8.72
C ASN A 153 -12.98 5.78 -7.66
N CYS A 154 -12.65 5.60 -6.36
CA CYS A 154 -13.25 6.37 -5.27
C CYS A 154 -12.52 7.70 -5.15
N VAL A 155 -12.70 8.59 -6.12
CA VAL A 155 -11.91 9.82 -6.30
C VAL A 155 -12.01 10.78 -5.12
N SER A 156 -13.10 10.75 -4.35
CA SER A 156 -13.29 11.61 -3.16
C SER A 156 -12.68 11.04 -1.87
N LEU A 157 -12.19 9.80 -1.89
CA LEU A 157 -11.60 9.16 -0.70
C LEU A 157 -10.30 9.88 -0.34
N THR A 158 -10.20 10.37 0.92
CA THR A 158 -9.07 11.18 1.40
C THR A 158 -8.11 10.41 2.27
N ASP A 159 -8.62 9.45 3.01
CA ASP A 159 -7.85 8.64 3.95
C ASP A 159 -8.40 7.22 4.05
N VAL A 160 -7.52 6.27 4.33
CA VAL A 160 -7.89 4.88 4.60
C VAL A 160 -6.93 4.25 5.62
N THR A 161 -7.50 3.55 6.59
CA THR A 161 -6.75 2.69 7.50
C THR A 161 -7.05 1.23 7.16
N ILE A 162 -6.03 0.51 6.68
CA ILE A 162 -6.11 -0.91 6.39
C ILE A 162 -5.90 -1.68 7.70
N PRO A 163 -6.86 -2.53 8.12
CA PRO A 163 -6.79 -3.23 9.39
C PRO A 163 -5.57 -4.17 9.51
N ASN A 164 -5.12 -4.37 10.76
CA ASN A 164 -3.97 -5.25 11.02
C ASN A 164 -4.20 -6.73 10.66
N ALA A 165 -5.45 -7.19 10.54
CA ALA A 165 -5.76 -8.55 10.11
C ALA A 165 -5.56 -8.76 8.59
N VAL A 166 -5.48 -7.69 7.80
CA VAL A 166 -5.31 -7.76 6.35
C VAL A 166 -3.90 -8.23 6.01
N THR A 167 -3.81 -9.28 5.20
CA THR A 167 -2.54 -9.84 4.72
C THR A 167 -2.22 -9.47 3.28
N THR A 168 -3.24 -9.10 2.49
CA THR A 168 -3.10 -8.79 1.06
C THR A 168 -3.95 -7.58 0.68
N ILE A 169 -3.34 -6.62 0.01
CA ILE A 169 -4.02 -5.56 -0.73
C ILE A 169 -4.11 -6.05 -2.18
N GLY A 170 -5.32 -6.28 -2.66
CA GLY A 170 -5.61 -6.84 -3.98
C GLY A 170 -5.22 -5.92 -5.14
N ASP A 171 -5.24 -6.47 -6.33
CA ASP A 171 -4.89 -5.75 -7.54
C ASP A 171 -5.89 -4.60 -7.76
N TYR A 172 -5.41 -3.41 -8.11
CA TYR A 172 -6.20 -2.19 -8.37
C TYR A 172 -7.11 -1.73 -7.21
N ALA A 173 -6.92 -2.23 -5.98
CA ALA A 173 -7.84 -2.05 -4.85
C ALA A 173 -8.20 -0.58 -4.58
N PHE A 174 -7.27 0.36 -4.71
CA PHE A 174 -7.44 1.81 -4.54
C PHE A 174 -6.98 2.60 -5.77
N SER A 175 -6.95 1.97 -6.95
CA SER A 175 -6.52 2.67 -8.17
C SER A 175 -7.45 3.86 -8.48
N TYR A 176 -6.89 4.95 -8.99
CA TYR A 176 -7.64 6.19 -9.30
C TYR A 176 -8.31 6.86 -8.07
N CYS A 177 -7.88 6.59 -6.84
CA CYS A 177 -8.29 7.37 -5.68
C CYS A 177 -7.46 8.67 -5.63
N GLU A 178 -7.77 9.60 -6.54
CA GLU A 178 -6.94 10.77 -6.83
C GLU A 178 -6.74 11.71 -5.62
N ASN A 179 -7.70 11.78 -4.69
CA ASN A 179 -7.62 12.61 -3.50
C ASN A 179 -7.10 11.84 -2.25
N LEU A 180 -6.77 10.55 -2.40
CA LEU A 180 -6.24 9.76 -1.31
C LEU A 180 -4.87 10.29 -0.88
N SER A 181 -4.82 10.97 0.26
CA SER A 181 -3.64 11.65 0.77
C SER A 181 -2.94 10.88 1.89
N THR A 182 -3.70 10.06 2.63
CA THR A 182 -3.21 9.31 3.79
C THR A 182 -3.63 7.86 3.73
N VAL A 183 -2.65 6.96 3.77
CA VAL A 183 -2.86 5.52 3.84
C VAL A 183 -2.09 4.97 5.03
N THR A 184 -2.81 4.34 5.96
CA THR A 184 -2.18 3.55 7.03
C THR A 184 -2.28 2.07 6.67
N ILE A 185 -1.14 1.41 6.44
CA ILE A 185 -1.08 -0.01 6.09
C ILE A 185 -0.95 -0.83 7.37
N GLY A 186 -1.83 -1.81 7.55
CA GLY A 186 -1.81 -2.72 8.71
C GLY A 186 -0.54 -3.57 8.79
N SER A 187 -0.12 -3.90 10.00
CA SER A 187 1.16 -4.56 10.30
C SER A 187 1.27 -6.03 9.86
N SER A 188 0.22 -6.62 9.28
CA SER A 188 0.25 -8.00 8.75
C SER A 188 0.28 -8.07 7.22
N VAL A 189 0.19 -6.93 6.52
CA VAL A 189 0.19 -6.91 5.05
C VAL A 189 1.51 -7.47 4.51
N LYS A 190 1.42 -8.50 3.67
CA LYS A 190 2.54 -9.17 3.00
C LYS A 190 2.72 -8.72 1.56
N THR A 191 1.61 -8.48 0.86
CA THR A 191 1.61 -8.19 -0.56
C THR A 191 0.84 -6.90 -0.85
N ILE A 192 1.48 -6.00 -1.60
CA ILE A 192 0.86 -4.83 -2.22
C ILE A 192 0.63 -5.20 -3.69
N GLY A 193 -0.63 -5.34 -4.09
CA GLY A 193 -1.07 -5.90 -5.38
C GLY A 193 -0.77 -5.03 -6.59
N ILE A 194 -1.02 -5.57 -7.78
CA ILE A 194 -0.82 -4.90 -9.07
C ILE A 194 -1.67 -3.62 -9.12
N GLY A 195 -1.04 -2.48 -9.39
CA GLY A 195 -1.73 -1.19 -9.54
C GLY A 195 -2.60 -0.79 -8.34
N SER A 196 -2.36 -1.37 -7.16
CA SER A 196 -3.26 -1.22 -6.00
C SER A 196 -3.47 0.23 -5.57
N PHE A 197 -2.48 1.09 -5.76
CA PHE A 197 -2.54 2.54 -5.51
C PHE A 197 -2.21 3.37 -6.77
N ALA A 198 -2.34 2.78 -7.96
CA ALA A 198 -2.04 3.50 -9.19
C ALA A 198 -2.93 4.75 -9.31
N LEU A 199 -2.34 5.89 -9.74
CA LEU A 199 -3.02 7.16 -9.91
C LEU A 199 -3.62 7.75 -8.60
N CYS A 200 -3.09 7.37 -7.42
CA CYS A 200 -3.35 8.07 -6.17
C CYS A 200 -2.51 9.36 -6.13
N THR A 201 -2.87 10.35 -6.95
CA THR A 201 -2.08 11.57 -7.15
C THR A 201 -1.99 12.46 -5.93
N GLY A 202 -2.93 12.34 -4.99
CA GLY A 202 -2.95 13.04 -3.70
C GLY A 202 -2.00 12.44 -2.65
N LEU A 203 -1.49 11.22 -2.86
CA LEU A 203 -0.66 10.53 -1.87
C LEU A 203 0.72 11.20 -1.77
N THR A 204 1.00 11.82 -0.61
CA THR A 204 2.24 12.59 -0.41
C THR A 204 3.34 11.80 0.26
N ASN A 205 2.98 10.83 1.09
CA ASN A 205 3.88 9.87 1.70
C ASN A 205 3.19 8.51 1.88
N ILE A 206 3.96 7.46 2.03
CA ILE A 206 3.47 6.12 2.36
C ILE A 206 4.48 5.42 3.28
N ASN A 207 4.00 4.92 4.41
CA ASN A 207 4.80 4.04 5.26
C ASN A 207 4.49 2.59 4.89
N ILE A 208 5.47 1.91 4.30
CA ILE A 208 5.39 0.48 3.95
C ILE A 208 5.92 -0.31 5.16
N PRO A 209 5.07 -1.10 5.87
CA PRO A 209 5.50 -1.79 7.08
C PRO A 209 6.47 -2.94 6.76
N GLN A 210 7.29 -3.30 7.78
CA GLN A 210 8.25 -4.41 7.71
C GLN A 210 7.60 -5.80 7.50
N SER A 211 6.29 -5.88 7.47
CA SER A 211 5.58 -7.11 7.11
C SER A 211 5.51 -7.34 5.60
N VAL A 212 5.64 -6.29 4.78
CA VAL A 212 5.53 -6.38 3.32
C VAL A 212 6.76 -7.05 2.74
N THR A 213 6.54 -8.08 1.94
CA THR A 213 7.58 -8.86 1.26
C THR A 213 7.61 -8.65 -0.23
N GLU A 214 6.51 -8.14 -0.81
CA GLU A 214 6.36 -7.97 -2.26
C GLU A 214 5.58 -6.70 -2.59
N ILE A 215 6.14 -5.88 -3.52
CA ILE A 215 5.48 -4.75 -4.17
C ILE A 215 5.33 -5.12 -5.64
N LYS A 216 4.08 -5.32 -6.11
CA LYS A 216 3.81 -5.80 -7.47
C LYS A 216 3.88 -4.70 -8.53
N ASP A 217 3.68 -5.10 -9.78
CA ASP A 217 3.72 -4.23 -10.96
C ASP A 217 2.72 -3.06 -10.80
N TRP A 218 3.14 -1.84 -11.19
CA TRP A 218 2.34 -0.60 -11.12
C TRP A 218 1.78 -0.23 -9.75
N ALA A 219 2.18 -0.87 -8.67
CA ALA A 219 1.54 -0.71 -7.34
C ALA A 219 1.31 0.75 -6.94
N PHE A 220 2.23 1.65 -7.27
CA PHE A 220 2.17 3.10 -7.03
C PHE A 220 2.42 3.92 -8.31
N ASP A 221 2.08 3.34 -9.48
CA ASP A 221 2.23 4.07 -10.75
C ASP A 221 1.49 5.40 -10.70
N SER A 222 2.15 6.45 -11.14
CA SER A 222 1.58 7.81 -11.22
C SER A 222 1.08 8.38 -9.88
N CYS A 223 1.63 7.93 -8.74
CA CYS A 223 1.46 8.59 -7.45
C CYS A 223 2.29 9.89 -7.43
N SER A 224 1.89 10.87 -8.23
CA SER A 224 2.66 12.08 -8.50
C SER A 224 2.85 13.00 -7.28
N GLY A 225 2.07 12.78 -6.21
CA GLY A 225 2.20 13.49 -4.94
C GLY A 225 3.35 13.03 -4.05
N LEU A 226 3.83 11.78 -4.21
CA LEU A 226 4.88 11.20 -3.35
C LEU A 226 6.16 12.01 -3.40
N THR A 227 6.71 12.33 -2.22
CA THR A 227 7.93 13.15 -2.09
C THR A 227 9.13 12.35 -1.60
N SER A 228 8.91 11.30 -0.82
CA SER A 228 9.92 10.37 -0.32
C SER A 228 9.37 8.95 -0.26
N LEU A 229 10.25 7.96 -0.31
CA LEU A 229 9.89 6.56 -0.24
C LEU A 229 10.97 5.77 0.49
N VAL A 230 10.54 4.95 1.43
CA VAL A 230 11.38 3.91 2.04
C VAL A 230 10.78 2.55 1.69
N VAL A 231 11.53 1.75 0.93
CA VAL A 231 11.21 0.34 0.69
C VAL A 231 11.92 -0.46 1.79
N PRO A 232 11.18 -1.11 2.68
CA PRO A 232 11.77 -1.79 3.83
C PRO A 232 12.60 -3.03 3.44
N SER A 233 13.51 -3.43 4.31
CA SER A 233 14.38 -4.59 4.11
C SER A 233 13.64 -5.94 4.06
N SER A 234 12.37 -5.98 4.44
CA SER A 234 11.51 -7.15 4.25
C SER A 234 11.11 -7.42 2.79
N VAL A 235 11.16 -6.37 1.94
CA VAL A 235 10.80 -6.49 0.52
C VAL A 235 11.93 -7.15 -0.26
N SER A 236 11.60 -8.23 -0.98
CA SER A 236 12.55 -8.96 -1.83
C SER A 236 12.57 -8.46 -3.28
N SER A 237 11.45 -7.92 -3.76
CA SER A 237 11.32 -7.45 -5.14
C SER A 237 10.37 -6.27 -5.29
N ILE A 238 10.70 -5.40 -6.23
CA ILE A 238 9.88 -4.27 -6.68
C ILE A 238 9.45 -4.57 -8.12
N GLY A 239 8.14 -4.50 -8.40
CA GLY A 239 7.55 -4.87 -9.68
C GLY A 239 7.85 -3.89 -10.82
N TYR A 240 7.44 -4.29 -12.03
CA TYR A 240 7.51 -3.48 -13.25
C TYR A 240 6.71 -2.19 -13.07
N GLN A 241 7.33 -1.03 -13.36
CA GLN A 241 6.70 0.30 -13.28
C GLN A 241 6.06 0.62 -11.91
N ALA A 242 6.51 -0.03 -10.82
CA ALA A 242 5.85 0.05 -9.51
C ALA A 242 5.72 1.50 -8.99
N PHE A 243 6.66 2.39 -9.28
CA PHE A 243 6.68 3.81 -8.91
C PHE A 243 6.88 4.72 -10.12
N GLN A 244 6.53 4.24 -11.33
CA GLN A 244 6.63 5.08 -12.53
C GLN A 244 5.77 6.33 -12.34
N GLY A 245 6.24 7.48 -12.85
CA GLY A 245 5.45 8.71 -12.81
C GLY A 245 5.29 9.36 -11.44
N CYS A 246 6.03 8.93 -10.42
CA CYS A 246 6.11 9.63 -9.14
C CYS A 246 6.94 10.91 -9.30
N THR A 247 6.37 11.89 -10.00
CA THR A 247 7.10 13.06 -10.53
C THR A 247 7.65 14.01 -9.46
N ARG A 248 7.16 13.94 -8.21
CA ARG A 248 7.63 14.73 -7.08
C ARG A 248 8.55 13.97 -6.13
N LEU A 249 8.83 12.69 -6.41
CA LEU A 249 9.68 11.85 -5.58
C LEU A 249 11.13 12.36 -5.64
N LYS A 250 11.64 12.82 -4.50
CA LYS A 250 12.98 13.39 -4.36
C LYS A 250 13.99 12.38 -3.82
N GLU A 251 13.54 11.50 -2.95
CA GLU A 251 14.38 10.58 -2.22
C GLU A 251 13.75 9.19 -2.20
N VAL A 252 14.57 8.17 -2.45
CA VAL A 252 14.19 6.78 -2.30
C VAL A 252 15.27 6.02 -1.54
N THR A 253 14.85 5.25 -0.53
CA THR A 253 15.70 4.27 0.15
C THR A 253 15.22 2.87 -0.22
N ILE A 254 16.14 2.01 -0.65
CA ILE A 254 15.90 0.63 -1.06
C ILE A 254 16.59 -0.27 -0.03
N GLY A 255 15.79 -1.02 0.71
CA GLY A 255 16.26 -1.91 1.79
C GLY A 255 17.22 -3.00 1.28
N ASN A 256 18.04 -3.50 2.19
CA ASN A 256 19.18 -4.37 1.88
C ASN A 256 18.83 -5.75 1.29
N ASN A 257 17.60 -6.23 1.45
CA ASN A 257 17.15 -7.53 0.92
C ASN A 257 16.44 -7.44 -0.43
N VAL A 258 16.30 -6.23 -1.01
CA VAL A 258 15.76 -6.09 -2.36
C VAL A 258 16.76 -6.64 -3.35
N THR A 259 16.45 -7.76 -4.00
CA THR A 259 17.32 -8.45 -4.96
C THR A 259 16.95 -8.18 -6.42
N ALA A 260 15.72 -7.75 -6.69
CA ALA A 260 15.23 -7.51 -8.04
C ALA A 260 14.34 -6.25 -8.11
N ILE A 261 14.55 -5.47 -9.17
CA ILE A 261 13.73 -4.29 -9.48
C ILE A 261 13.25 -4.42 -10.93
N GLY A 262 11.95 -4.35 -11.12
CA GLY A 262 11.31 -4.42 -12.42
C GLY A 262 11.71 -3.26 -13.33
N SER A 263 11.64 -3.50 -14.63
CA SER A 263 11.92 -2.46 -15.63
C SER A 263 11.03 -1.25 -15.40
N LYS A 264 11.58 -0.04 -15.53
CA LYS A 264 10.89 1.25 -15.38
C LYS A 264 10.29 1.50 -14.00
N ALA A 265 10.72 0.79 -12.95
CA ALA A 265 10.13 0.92 -11.61
C ALA A 265 10.14 2.37 -11.11
N PHE A 266 11.15 3.17 -11.46
CA PHE A 266 11.26 4.60 -11.12
C PHE A 266 11.37 5.49 -12.37
N ASP A 267 10.82 5.03 -13.51
CA ASP A 267 10.80 5.86 -14.72
C ASP A 267 9.90 7.09 -14.50
N GLN A 268 10.25 8.22 -15.09
CA GLN A 268 9.57 9.51 -14.94
C GLN A 268 9.56 10.09 -13.49
N CYS A 269 10.39 9.58 -12.57
CA CYS A 269 10.63 10.20 -11.26
C CYS A 269 11.61 11.38 -11.42
N ASN A 270 11.21 12.42 -12.16
CA ASN A 270 12.10 13.47 -12.63
C ASN A 270 12.63 14.43 -11.53
N ALA A 271 12.02 14.41 -10.34
CA ALA A 271 12.48 15.20 -9.20
C ALA A 271 13.53 14.49 -8.33
N LEU A 272 13.91 13.24 -8.68
CA LEU A 272 14.73 12.40 -7.83
C LEU A 272 16.16 12.99 -7.70
N GLN A 273 16.56 13.20 -6.45
CA GLN A 273 17.85 13.79 -6.06
C GLN A 273 18.76 12.77 -5.37
N SER A 274 18.17 11.81 -4.67
CA SER A 274 18.91 10.80 -3.92
C SER A 274 18.28 9.42 -4.06
N VAL A 275 19.12 8.42 -4.36
CA VAL A 275 18.78 7.00 -4.32
C VAL A 275 19.74 6.35 -3.34
N THR A 276 19.23 5.81 -2.24
CA THR A 276 20.01 5.08 -1.25
C THR A 276 19.73 3.59 -1.40
N CYS A 277 20.76 2.78 -1.61
CA CYS A 277 20.66 1.32 -1.63
C CYS A 277 21.42 0.78 -0.42
N GLU A 278 20.70 0.14 0.51
CA GLU A 278 21.30 -0.40 1.75
C GLU A 278 21.98 -1.77 1.55
N GLY A 279 21.74 -2.41 0.40
CA GLY A 279 22.30 -3.73 0.08
C GLY A 279 23.74 -3.69 -0.41
N ASN A 280 24.59 -4.61 0.05
CA ASN A 280 25.96 -4.78 -0.46
C ASN A 280 25.98 -5.35 -1.87
N VAL A 281 24.92 -6.02 -2.31
CA VAL A 281 24.78 -6.55 -3.67
C VAL A 281 23.77 -5.69 -4.43
N PRO A 282 24.15 -5.10 -5.57
CA PRO A 282 23.21 -4.32 -6.37
C PRO A 282 22.02 -5.16 -6.82
N PRO A 283 20.77 -4.70 -6.59
CA PRO A 283 19.59 -5.38 -7.14
C PRO A 283 19.69 -5.55 -8.65
N THR A 284 19.27 -6.71 -9.16
CA THR A 284 19.15 -6.94 -10.59
C THR A 284 18.03 -6.09 -11.17
N ILE A 285 18.25 -5.48 -12.33
CA ILE A 285 17.24 -4.68 -13.02
C ILE A 285 16.81 -5.39 -14.30
N GLU A 286 15.54 -5.75 -14.36
CA GLU A 286 14.96 -6.41 -15.51
C GLU A 286 15.03 -5.48 -16.75
N ASN A 287 15.55 -6.00 -17.89
CA ASN A 287 15.67 -5.27 -19.16
C ASN A 287 16.45 -3.94 -19.10
N GLY A 288 17.25 -3.75 -18.09
CA GLY A 288 18.28 -2.72 -18.07
C GLY A 288 17.82 -1.26 -18.00
N ASN A 289 16.58 -0.96 -17.60
CA ASN A 289 16.09 0.42 -17.54
C ASN A 289 15.11 0.60 -16.37
N CYS A 290 15.60 1.17 -15.29
CA CYS A 290 14.81 1.40 -14.05
C CYS A 290 14.50 2.88 -13.85
N PHE A 291 15.46 3.77 -14.10
CA PHE A 291 15.35 5.20 -13.88
C PHE A 291 15.35 5.97 -15.22
N THR A 292 14.85 7.20 -15.19
CA THR A 292 15.00 8.12 -16.34
C THR A 292 16.45 8.56 -16.53
N TRP A 293 16.78 9.02 -17.73
CA TRP A 293 18.11 9.60 -18.00
C TRP A 293 18.44 10.75 -17.06
N THR A 294 17.47 11.61 -16.73
CA THR A 294 17.64 12.74 -15.80
C THR A 294 18.06 12.27 -14.42
N CYS A 295 17.51 11.17 -13.92
CA CYS A 295 17.90 10.59 -12.63
C CYS A 295 19.35 10.13 -12.65
N TYR A 296 19.79 9.42 -13.71
CA TYR A 296 21.16 8.97 -13.80
C TYR A 296 22.18 10.11 -13.79
N VAL A 297 21.82 11.28 -14.33
CA VAL A 297 22.71 12.44 -14.43
C VAL A 297 22.69 13.30 -13.17
N HIS A 298 21.54 13.50 -12.56
CA HIS A 298 21.38 14.52 -11.52
C HIS A 298 21.22 13.95 -10.10
N ALA A 299 20.75 12.70 -9.97
CA ALA A 299 20.59 12.10 -8.65
C ALA A 299 21.91 11.50 -8.15
N THR A 300 22.11 11.55 -6.85
CA THR A 300 23.21 10.85 -6.17
C THR A 300 22.75 9.44 -5.80
N LEU A 301 23.49 8.43 -6.23
CA LEU A 301 23.37 7.07 -5.75
C LEU A 301 24.27 6.89 -4.52
N LYS A 302 23.67 6.58 -3.38
CA LYS A 302 24.36 6.28 -2.12
C LYS A 302 24.35 4.77 -1.88
N VAL A 303 25.51 4.18 -1.62
CA VAL A 303 25.67 2.73 -1.45
C VAL A 303 26.60 2.44 -0.28
N PRO A 304 26.53 1.25 0.35
CA PRO A 304 27.48 0.87 1.38
C PRO A 304 28.93 0.97 0.90
N ASN A 305 29.85 1.30 1.80
CA ASN A 305 31.28 1.49 1.49
C ASN A 305 31.88 0.28 0.76
N GLU A 306 31.57 -0.93 1.25
CA GLU A 306 32.06 -2.18 0.67
C GLU A 306 31.44 -2.50 -0.71
N ALA A 307 30.30 -1.88 -1.03
CA ALA A 307 29.53 -2.14 -2.24
C ALA A 307 29.86 -1.21 -3.40
N LEU A 308 30.63 -0.13 -3.19
CA LEU A 308 30.89 0.91 -4.20
C LEU A 308 31.37 0.32 -5.53
N THR A 309 32.35 -0.60 -5.49
CA THR A 309 32.91 -1.24 -6.69
C THR A 309 31.86 -2.09 -7.40
N SER A 310 31.02 -2.81 -6.65
CA SER A 310 29.93 -3.63 -7.18
C SER A 310 28.92 -2.78 -7.93
N TYR A 311 28.46 -1.65 -7.34
CA TYR A 311 27.51 -0.75 -7.99
C TYR A 311 28.10 -0.03 -9.19
N LYS A 312 29.38 0.38 -9.16
CA LYS A 312 30.09 0.97 -10.30
C LYS A 312 30.26 0.02 -11.49
N SER A 313 30.18 -1.29 -11.26
CA SER A 313 30.30 -2.30 -12.33
C SER A 313 28.94 -2.88 -12.76
N ALA A 314 27.92 -2.83 -11.92
CA ALA A 314 26.61 -3.44 -12.17
C ALA A 314 25.86 -2.72 -13.30
N ASP A 315 25.18 -3.51 -14.15
CA ASP A 315 24.34 -2.97 -15.22
C ASP A 315 23.24 -2.08 -14.63
N CYS A 316 22.95 -0.98 -15.30
CA CYS A 316 22.07 0.12 -14.92
C CYS A 316 22.60 1.00 -13.78
N TRP A 317 23.12 0.45 -12.69
CA TRP A 317 23.66 1.21 -11.56
C TRP A 317 24.90 2.04 -11.97
N LYS A 318 25.78 1.47 -12.78
CA LYS A 318 26.97 2.17 -13.33
C LYS A 318 26.64 3.40 -14.18
N ARG A 319 25.38 3.62 -14.55
CA ARG A 319 24.94 4.81 -15.32
C ARG A 319 24.79 6.06 -14.45
N PHE A 320 24.71 5.91 -13.11
CA PHE A 320 24.71 7.08 -12.23
C PHE A 320 26.04 7.81 -12.35
N VAL A 321 25.96 9.08 -12.67
CA VAL A 321 27.17 9.94 -12.77
C VAL A 321 27.78 10.16 -11.39
N ASN A 322 26.96 10.28 -10.36
CA ASN A 322 27.39 10.48 -8.98
C ASN A 322 27.04 9.26 -8.13
N ILE A 323 28.03 8.40 -7.87
CA ILE A 323 27.92 7.24 -6.96
C ILE A 323 28.83 7.51 -5.78
N GLN A 324 28.24 7.61 -4.60
CA GLN A 324 28.92 7.88 -3.34
C GLN A 324 28.74 6.71 -2.37
N GLU A 325 29.75 6.52 -1.54
CA GLU A 325 29.58 5.72 -0.35
C GLU A 325 28.55 6.43 0.56
N MET A 326 27.62 5.67 1.13
CA MET A 326 26.93 6.16 2.31
C MET A 326 28.05 6.49 3.29
N GLY A 327 28.05 7.71 3.82
CA GLY A 327 28.96 8.02 4.94
C GLY A 327 28.79 6.85 5.89
N GLY A 328 29.86 6.04 6.03
CA GLY A 328 29.73 4.79 6.77
C GLY A 328 29.16 5.18 8.11
N VAL A 329 28.16 4.41 8.56
CA VAL A 329 27.91 4.38 9.99
C VAL A 329 29.24 3.92 10.55
N THR A 330 30.05 4.85 10.97
CA THR A 330 31.28 4.55 11.66
C THR A 330 30.80 3.98 12.98
N HIS A 331 30.90 2.65 13.12
CA HIS A 331 30.49 2.03 14.37
C HIS A 331 31.25 2.70 15.49
N GLY A 332 30.50 3.24 16.42
CA GLY A 332 31.03 4.10 17.45
C GLY A 332 30.88 5.59 17.25
N ASP A 333 30.53 6.08 16.05
CA ASP A 333 30.23 7.50 15.77
C ASP A 333 28.70 7.73 15.90
N MET A 334 28.27 7.97 17.12
CA MET A 334 26.86 8.05 17.49
C MET A 334 26.19 9.35 17.08
N ASP A 335 26.96 10.43 16.91
CA ASP A 335 26.46 11.75 16.50
C ASP A 335 26.70 12.04 15.01
N SER A 336 27.34 11.11 14.30
CA SER A 336 27.63 11.20 12.85
C SER A 336 28.51 12.41 12.48
N ASP A 337 29.38 12.87 13.40
CA ASP A 337 30.30 13.99 13.15
C ASP A 337 31.59 13.55 12.43
N GLY A 338 31.73 12.26 12.15
CA GLY A 338 32.90 11.63 11.50
C GLY A 338 34.07 11.37 12.45
N LYS A 339 33.85 11.48 13.77
CA LYS A 339 34.88 11.21 14.78
C LYS A 339 34.30 10.29 15.86
N ILE A 340 35.12 9.38 16.36
CA ILE A 340 34.79 8.60 17.54
C ILE A 340 35.41 9.29 18.77
N ASN A 341 34.56 9.74 19.70
CA ASN A 341 35.00 10.49 20.89
C ASN A 341 34.08 10.23 22.09
N ILE A 342 34.30 10.94 23.21
CA ILE A 342 33.53 10.71 24.43
C ILE A 342 32.04 11.05 24.30
N THR A 343 31.67 11.92 23.34
CA THR A 343 30.28 12.26 23.10
C THR A 343 29.51 11.03 22.62
N ASP A 344 30.13 10.20 21.78
CA ASP A 344 29.53 8.98 21.24
C ASP A 344 29.28 7.94 22.32
N VAL A 345 30.24 7.78 23.25
CA VAL A 345 30.06 6.91 24.43
C VAL A 345 28.85 7.35 25.26
N THR A 346 28.70 8.67 25.44
CA THR A 346 27.56 9.22 26.18
C THR A 346 26.25 8.94 25.48
N LEU A 347 26.17 9.17 24.17
CA LEU A 347 24.98 8.89 23.36
C LEU A 347 24.62 7.40 23.33
N LEU A 348 25.62 6.51 23.25
CA LEU A 348 25.40 5.07 23.31
C LEU A 348 24.85 4.64 24.68
N ILE A 349 25.36 5.21 25.77
CA ILE A 349 24.83 4.98 27.12
C ILE A 349 23.40 5.49 27.24
N ASP A 350 23.12 6.69 26.75
CA ASP A 350 21.77 7.27 26.77
C ASP A 350 20.77 6.41 25.98
N LEU A 351 21.16 5.90 24.82
CA LEU A 351 20.36 4.96 24.03
C LEU A 351 20.05 3.67 24.82
N LEU A 352 21.04 3.10 25.51
CA LEU A 352 20.86 1.90 26.33
C LEU A 352 19.98 2.16 27.56
N LEU A 353 19.95 3.39 28.07
CA LEU A 353 19.09 3.81 29.17
C LEU A 353 17.65 4.12 28.72
N GLY A 354 17.35 3.97 27.43
CA GLY A 354 16.01 4.11 26.87
C GLY A 354 15.68 5.51 26.35
N SER A 355 16.69 6.33 26.08
CA SER A 355 16.49 7.58 25.35
C SER A 355 16.08 7.30 23.90
N GLU A 356 15.15 8.10 23.36
CA GLU A 356 14.81 7.99 21.93
C GLU A 356 16.04 8.39 21.10
N PRO A 357 16.40 7.60 20.07
CA PRO A 357 17.54 7.92 19.22
C PRO A 357 17.30 9.24 18.48
N ALA A 358 18.27 10.11 18.50
CA ALA A 358 18.21 11.41 17.79
C ALA A 358 18.29 11.24 16.27
N ASP A 359 18.84 10.13 15.78
CA ASP A 359 18.94 9.74 14.38
C ASP A 359 18.58 8.26 14.21
N VAL A 360 17.97 7.92 13.08
CA VAL A 360 17.63 6.53 12.70
C VAL A 360 18.85 5.62 12.56
N HIS A 361 20.05 6.19 12.41
CA HIS A 361 21.32 5.47 12.30
C HIS A 361 21.98 5.20 13.65
N GLN A 362 21.56 5.84 14.74
CA GLN A 362 22.16 5.66 16.06
C GLN A 362 22.17 4.21 16.55
N PRO A 363 21.08 3.41 16.38
CA PRO A 363 21.13 2.00 16.78
C PRO A 363 22.15 1.18 15.99
N LEU A 364 22.39 1.50 14.71
CA LEU A 364 23.40 0.85 13.88
C LEU A 364 24.83 1.29 14.27
N ALA A 365 25.03 2.58 14.52
CA ALA A 365 26.30 3.11 14.99
C ALA A 365 26.67 2.54 16.37
N GLY A 366 25.66 2.26 17.19
CA GLY A 366 25.84 1.67 18.52
C GLY A 366 26.24 0.21 18.55
N ASP A 367 26.00 -0.56 17.48
CA ASP A 367 26.42 -1.97 17.37
C ASP A 367 27.89 -2.02 16.93
N THR A 368 28.80 -1.88 17.90
CA THR A 368 30.24 -1.75 17.66
C THR A 368 30.93 -3.08 17.40
N ASP A 369 30.34 -4.21 17.85
CA ASP A 369 30.84 -5.57 17.61
C ASP A 369 30.15 -6.29 16.43
N LEU A 370 29.15 -5.65 15.80
CA LEU A 370 28.43 -6.17 14.65
C LEU A 370 27.63 -7.46 14.92
N ASP A 371 27.21 -7.68 16.19
CA ASP A 371 26.43 -8.85 16.56
C ASP A 371 24.90 -8.69 16.29
N GLY A 372 24.49 -7.52 15.81
CA GLY A 372 23.11 -7.15 15.52
C GLY A 372 22.31 -6.69 16.73
N LYS A 373 22.97 -6.40 17.86
CA LYS A 373 22.35 -5.92 19.10
C LYS A 373 23.17 -4.78 19.68
N VAL A 374 22.50 -3.78 20.19
CA VAL A 374 23.13 -2.71 20.97
C VAL A 374 23.00 -3.03 22.44
N ASN A 375 24.14 -3.22 23.12
CA ASN A 375 24.22 -3.65 24.53
C ASN A 375 25.46 -3.11 25.22
N ILE A 376 25.70 -3.50 26.47
CA ILE A 376 26.85 -3.01 27.25
C ILE A 376 28.22 -3.43 26.69
N THR A 377 28.26 -4.49 25.87
CA THR A 377 29.50 -4.92 25.21
C THR A 377 30.01 -3.88 24.25
N ASP A 378 29.09 -3.27 23.53
CA ASP A 378 29.38 -2.19 22.55
C ASP A 378 30.01 -0.97 23.24
N VAL A 379 29.47 -0.58 24.39
CA VAL A 379 30.05 0.50 25.19
C VAL A 379 31.49 0.19 25.58
N THR A 380 31.76 -1.04 25.98
CA THR A 380 33.09 -1.48 26.37
C THR A 380 34.05 -1.41 25.19
N ILE A 381 33.64 -1.91 24.03
CA ILE A 381 34.47 -1.87 22.82
C ILE A 381 34.72 -0.41 22.38
N LEU A 382 33.71 0.46 22.43
CA LEU A 382 33.87 1.85 22.08
C LEU A 382 34.86 2.57 23.01
N ILE A 383 34.83 2.29 24.31
CA ILE A 383 35.78 2.83 25.27
C ILE A 383 37.20 2.31 24.96
N ASP A 384 37.35 1.01 24.66
CA ASP A 384 38.64 0.42 24.31
C ASP A 384 39.23 1.01 23.02
N GLN A 385 38.39 1.29 22.02
CA GLN A 385 38.80 1.99 20.80
C GLN A 385 39.33 3.38 21.09
N LEU A 386 38.67 4.15 21.97
CA LEU A 386 39.12 5.50 22.37
C LEU A 386 40.44 5.47 23.14
N LEU A 387 40.60 4.51 24.06
CA LEU A 387 41.82 4.40 24.83
C LEU A 387 43.03 3.99 23.96
N ASN A 388 42.78 3.20 22.92
CA ASN A 388 43.83 2.73 22.00
C ASN A 388 44.13 3.74 20.88
N SER A 389 43.23 4.69 20.60
CA SER A 389 43.43 5.74 19.59
C SER A 389 44.24 6.94 20.11
N THR A 390 44.49 6.99 21.42
CA THR A 390 45.28 8.05 22.10
C THR A 390 46.76 7.69 22.29
N ASN A 391 47.21 6.55 21.82
CA ASN A 391 48.60 6.10 21.76
C ASN A 391 49.08 6.11 20.30
#